data_6d5ea9617a03a74b182588db3e14be09
#
_entry.id   6d5ea9617a03a74b182588db3e14be09
#
_cell.length_a   1.000
_cell.length_b   1.000
_cell.length_c   1.000
_cell.angle_alpha   90.00
_cell.angle_beta   90.00
_cell.angle_gamma   90.00
#
_symmetry.space_group_name_H-M   'P 1'
#
loop_
_entity.id
_entity.type
_entity.pdbx_description
1 polymer ?
#
loop_
_entity_poly.entity_id
_entity_poly.type
_entity_poly.pdbx_seq_one_letter_code
_entity_poly.pdbx_strand_id
1 'polypeptide(L)' 'MLLGNSRVTLVGLIIAFFGVAFMFGGHPVIAALLLLLAWVLVVLDEDMKSG' A
#
# COMPACT_ATOMS: atom_id res chain seq x y z
N MET A 1 -17.88 8.07 3.92
CA MET A 1 -17.40 7.62 3.98
C MET A 1 -16.20 7.80 3.73
N LEU A 2 -15.71 7.57 3.88
CA LEU A 2 -14.52 7.47 3.67
C LEU A 2 -14.07 7.77 2.43
N LEU A 3 -14.81 8.02 1.59
CA LEU A 3 -14.42 8.10 0.26
C LEU A 3 -13.63 9.32 -0.08
N GLY A 4 -13.80 10.40 0.60
CA GLY A 4 -13.13 11.62 0.26
C GLY A 4 -11.63 11.53 0.37
N ASN A 5 -11.14 10.77 1.34
CA ASN A 5 -9.73 10.68 1.55
C ASN A 5 -9.18 9.33 1.27
N SER A 6 -9.92 8.54 0.56
CA SER A 6 -9.48 7.17 0.36
C SER A 6 -8.53 7.02 -0.80
N ARG A 7 -8.11 8.13 -1.40
CA ARG A 7 -7.20 8.04 -2.53
C ARG A 7 -5.89 7.36 -2.15
N VAL A 8 -5.30 7.76 -1.02
CA VAL A 8 -4.05 7.16 -0.58
C VAL A 8 -4.29 5.70 -0.21
N THR A 9 -5.41 5.42 0.45
CA THR A 9 -5.75 4.05 0.79
C THR A 9 -5.92 3.20 -0.46
N LEU A 10 -6.57 3.76 -1.48
CA LEU A 10 -6.76 3.06 -2.73
C LEU A 10 -5.42 2.72 -3.38
N VAL A 11 -4.52 3.70 -3.43
CA VAL A 11 -3.19 3.48 -4.00
C VAL A 11 -2.46 2.40 -3.22
N GLY A 12 -2.53 2.47 -1.89
CA GLY A 12 -1.90 1.46 -1.05
C GLY A 12 -2.45 0.07 -1.30
N LEU A 13 -3.77 -0.02 -1.47
CA LEU A 13 -4.39 -1.31 -1.75
C LEU A 13 -3.94 -1.87 -3.09
N ILE A 14 -3.85 -1.02 -4.10
CA ILE A 14 -3.41 -1.45 -5.41
C ILE A 14 -1.97 -1.95 -5.34
N ILE A 15 -1.11 -1.21 -4.66
CA ILE A 15 0.28 -1.62 -4.52
C ILE A 15 0.39 -2.92 -3.76
N ALA A 16 -0.41 -3.07 -2.69
CA ALA A 16 -0.39 -4.30 -1.92
C ALA A 16 -0.86 -5.49 -2.76
N PHE A 17 -1.87 -5.27 -3.58
CA PHE A 17 -2.37 -6.30 -4.45
C PHE A 17 -1.30 -6.75 -5.44
N PHE A 18 -0.60 -5.77 -6.02
CA PHE A 18 0.49 -6.09 -6.94
C PHE A 18 1.61 -6.83 -6.21
N GLY A 19 1.88 -6.46 -4.97
CA GLY A 19 2.89 -7.14 -4.18
C GLY A 19 2.57 -8.60 -3.98
N VAL A 20 1.32 -8.90 -3.64
CA VAL A 20 0.89 -10.28 -3.45
C VAL A 20 0.99 -11.05 -4.78
N ALA A 21 0.58 -10.43 -5.87
CA ALA A 21 0.64 -11.05 -7.17
C ALA A 21 2.08 -11.38 -7.56
N PHE A 22 3.01 -10.46 -7.28
CA PHE A 22 4.41 -10.70 -7.57
C PHE A 22 4.98 -11.81 -6.71
N MET A 23 4.51 -11.92 -5.47
CA MET A 23 4.96 -12.99 -4.60
C MET A 23 4.58 -14.35 -5.20
N PHE A 24 3.36 -14.48 -5.69
CA PHE A 24 2.94 -15.71 -6.31
C PHE A 24 3.66 -15.94 -7.63
N GLY A 25 4.06 -14.87 -8.30
CA GLY A 25 4.76 -14.97 -9.57
C GLY A 25 6.23 -15.29 -9.45
N GLY A 26 6.74 -15.43 -8.24
CA GLY A 26 8.15 -15.79 -8.08
C GLY A 26 9.08 -14.61 -7.92
N HIS A 27 8.56 -13.45 -7.54
CA HIS A 27 9.38 -12.27 -7.33
C HIS A 27 9.24 -11.79 -5.88
N PRO A 28 9.76 -12.56 -4.92
CA PRO A 28 9.56 -12.23 -3.51
C PRO A 28 10.21 -10.91 -3.11
N VAL A 29 11.35 -10.60 -3.69
CA VAL A 29 12.05 -9.36 -3.32
C VAL A 29 11.23 -8.15 -3.75
N ILE A 30 10.76 -8.16 -4.99
CA ILE A 30 9.94 -7.06 -5.48
C ILE A 30 8.64 -6.98 -4.70
N ALA A 31 8.05 -8.13 -4.41
CA ALA A 31 6.82 -8.17 -3.63
C ALA A 31 7.02 -7.56 -2.25
N ALA A 32 8.11 -7.89 -1.59
CA ALA A 32 8.40 -7.34 -0.28
C ALA A 32 8.55 -5.83 -0.34
N LEU A 33 9.22 -5.33 -1.36
CA LEU A 33 9.42 -3.89 -1.52
C LEU A 33 8.08 -3.18 -1.76
N LEU A 34 7.23 -3.78 -2.57
CA LEU A 34 5.92 -3.19 -2.83
C LEU A 34 5.05 -3.17 -1.59
N LEU A 35 5.06 -4.26 -0.85
CA LEU A 35 4.27 -4.32 0.37
C LEU A 35 4.78 -3.33 1.40
N LEU A 36 6.08 -3.19 1.50
CA LEU A 36 6.67 -2.23 2.43
C LEU A 36 6.27 -0.81 2.03
N LEU A 37 6.33 -0.51 0.74
CA LEU A 37 5.95 0.81 0.27
C LEU A 37 4.49 1.10 0.57
N ALA A 38 3.61 0.14 0.35
CA ALA A 38 2.20 0.30 0.63
C ALA A 38 1.98 0.58 2.11
N TRP A 39 2.69 -0.13 2.95
CA TRP A 39 2.55 0.04 4.38
C TRP A 39 3.01 1.42 4.83
N VAL A 40 4.15 1.85 4.32
CA VAL A 40 4.67 3.17 4.65
C VAL A 40 3.70 4.25 4.22
N LEU A 41 3.11 4.11 3.04
CA LEU A 41 2.15 5.08 2.56
C LEU A 41 0.95 5.20 3.48
N VAL A 42 0.44 4.07 3.95
CA VAL A 42 -0.72 4.06 4.85
C VAL A 42 -0.36 4.71 6.17
N VAL A 43 0.81 4.36 6.71
CA VAL A 43 1.24 4.91 7.98
C VAL A 43 1.42 6.43 7.89
N LEU A 44 2.04 6.89 6.81
CA LEU A 44 2.24 8.32 6.62
C LEU A 44 0.92 9.05 6.48
N ASP A 45 -0.02 8.45 5.79
CA ASP A 45 -1.32 9.06 5.61
C ASP A 45 -2.03 9.24 6.95
N GLU A 46 -1.97 8.22 7.80
CA GLU A 46 -2.59 8.32 9.10
C GLU A 46 -1.91 9.34 9.98
N ASP A 47 -0.60 9.41 9.88
CA ASP A 47 0.16 10.37 10.67
C ASP A 47 -0.22 11.80 10.27
N MET A 48 -0.37 12.04 8.98
CA MET A 48 -0.77 13.35 8.52
C MET A 48 -2.19 13.68 8.92
N LYS A 49 -3.06 12.69 8.93
CA LYS A 49 -4.42 12.93 9.32
C LYS A 49 -4.57 13.31 10.77
N SER A 50 -3.81 12.71 11.63
CA SER A 50 -3.96 12.96 13.04
C SER A 50 -3.39 14.31 13.44
N GLY A 51 -2.58 14.89 12.62
CA GLY A 51 -2.08 16.21 12.88
C GLY A 51 -3.06 17.26 12.46
#